data_c32e43d49ed2ca1d180ec516e8b1a9b0
#
_entry.id   c32e43d49ed2ca1d180ec516e8b1a9b0
#
_cell.length_a   1.000
_cell.length_b   1.000
_cell.length_c   1.000
_cell.angle_alpha   90.00
_cell.angle_beta   90.00
_cell.angle_gamma   90.00
#
_symmetry.space_group_name_H-M   'P 1'
#
loop_
_entity.id
_entity.type
_entity.pdbx_description
1 polymer ?
#
loop_
_entity_poly.entity_id
_entity_poly.type
_entity_poly.pdbx_seq_one_letter_code
_entity_poly.pdbx_strand_id
1 'polypeptide(L)'
;MNAKETDGRDGRTGVAVVTGAGSGIGRAVTRELLRGGWSVVLAGRRAETLEETAGAAGAGCGEALAVPTDVSRPGDVEALFAAAVDRFGRLDLLFNNAGTSGPGGVPVEELPYEAWRHVVDTNLNGAFLCAQAAYRQMKGQTPQGGRIINNGSVSAHVPRPRSVAYTATKHALTGLTKSLALDGRPYRIAVGQIDIGNAATEMTERMRTGVPQANGEIAPEPVMDVAYVARTVRHMAELPLEANVQFATVLATGMPYVGRG
;
A
#
# COMPACT_ATOMS: atom_id res chain seq x y z
N MET A 1 19.31 -29.18 4.74
CA MET A 1 18.26 -29.48 3.74
C MET A 1 16.99 -29.69 4.55
N ASN A 2 16.29 -28.58 4.88
CA ASN A 2 15.07 -28.67 5.68
C ASN A 2 13.88 -28.67 4.73
N ALA A 3 13.07 -29.72 4.86
CA ALA A 3 11.81 -29.87 4.17
C ALA A 3 10.95 -28.60 4.45
N LYS A 4 10.44 -27.98 3.38
CA LYS A 4 9.35 -27.02 3.50
C LYS A 4 8.20 -27.76 4.18
N GLU A 5 7.93 -27.43 5.44
CA GLU A 5 6.62 -27.73 6.03
C GLU A 5 5.59 -27.08 5.11
N THR A 6 4.86 -27.89 4.38
CA THR A 6 3.69 -27.48 3.62
C THR A 6 2.60 -27.18 4.65
N ASP A 7 2.57 -25.93 5.08
CA ASP A 7 1.55 -25.35 5.97
C ASP A 7 0.23 -25.35 5.20
N GLY A 8 -0.57 -26.40 5.27
CA GLY A 8 -1.96 -26.60 4.88
C GLY A 8 -2.63 -25.69 3.82
N ARG A 9 -1.86 -25.04 2.96
CA ARG A 9 -2.27 -23.98 2.03
C ARG A 9 -2.48 -24.53 0.62
N ASP A 10 -3.33 -25.48 0.37
CA ASP A 10 -3.79 -25.94 -0.98
C ASP A 10 -2.92 -25.49 -2.18
N GLY A 11 -1.59 -25.49 -2.07
CA GLY A 11 -0.64 -25.01 -3.09
C GLY A 11 -0.55 -23.47 -3.25
N ARG A 12 -1.23 -22.67 -2.44
CA ARG A 12 -1.18 -21.19 -2.48
C ARG A 12 -0.01 -20.66 -1.67
N THR A 13 0.60 -19.57 -2.14
CA THR A 13 1.65 -18.84 -1.39
C THR A 13 1.07 -18.11 -0.17
N GLY A 14 -0.16 -17.58 -0.28
CA GLY A 14 -0.87 -16.86 0.78
C GLY A 14 -2.08 -16.08 0.23
N VAL A 15 -2.80 -15.41 1.11
CA VAL A 15 -3.95 -14.54 0.80
C VAL A 15 -3.59 -13.10 1.11
N ALA A 16 -3.74 -12.22 0.11
CA ALA A 16 -3.44 -10.80 0.23
C ALA A 16 -4.69 -9.94 0.00
N VAL A 17 -4.83 -8.86 0.77
CA VAL A 17 -5.70 -7.72 0.46
C VAL A 17 -4.82 -6.58 -0.03
N VAL A 18 -5.12 -6.02 -1.20
CA VAL A 18 -4.45 -4.85 -1.77
C VAL A 18 -5.45 -3.72 -1.93
N THR A 19 -5.27 -2.61 -1.18
CA THR A 19 -6.12 -1.44 -1.34
C THR A 19 -5.60 -0.50 -2.43
N GLY A 20 -6.51 0.17 -3.15
CA GLY A 20 -6.14 0.97 -4.31
C GLY A 20 -5.60 0.11 -5.48
N ALA A 21 -6.10 -1.13 -5.61
CA ALA A 21 -5.58 -2.13 -6.55
C ALA A 21 -5.89 -1.85 -8.03
N GLY A 22 -6.82 -0.93 -8.32
CA GLY A 22 -7.28 -0.65 -9.68
C GLY A 22 -6.34 0.20 -10.53
N SER A 23 -5.25 0.78 -10.00
CA SER A 23 -4.32 1.64 -10.75
C SER A 23 -2.93 1.68 -10.12
N GLY A 24 -1.98 2.27 -10.84
CA GLY A 24 -0.65 2.63 -10.33
C GLY A 24 0.08 1.51 -9.58
N ILE A 25 0.59 1.85 -8.40
CA ILE A 25 1.35 0.94 -7.53
C ILE A 25 0.50 -0.26 -7.10
N GLY A 26 -0.77 -0.02 -6.69
CA GLY A 26 -1.66 -1.11 -6.26
C GLY A 26 -1.91 -2.13 -7.36
N ARG A 27 -2.13 -1.69 -8.60
CA ARG A 27 -2.26 -2.57 -9.78
C ARG A 27 -0.98 -3.38 -10.01
N ALA A 28 0.18 -2.72 -9.97
CA ALA A 28 1.46 -3.39 -10.20
C ALA A 28 1.77 -4.44 -9.12
N VAL A 29 1.54 -4.11 -7.85
CA VAL A 29 1.71 -5.03 -6.72
C VAL A 29 0.74 -6.21 -6.81
N THR A 30 -0.53 -5.94 -7.11
CA THR A 30 -1.54 -7.00 -7.31
C THR A 30 -1.07 -8.02 -8.35
N ARG A 31 -0.67 -7.54 -9.54
CA ARG A 31 -0.20 -8.41 -10.63
C ARG A 31 1.06 -9.19 -10.25
N GLU A 32 1.97 -8.57 -9.52
CA GLU A 32 3.21 -9.22 -9.07
C GLU A 32 2.92 -10.31 -8.02
N LEU A 33 2.00 -10.07 -7.08
CA LEU A 33 1.57 -11.07 -6.10
C LEU A 33 0.85 -12.24 -6.77
N LEU A 34 -0.08 -11.97 -7.70
CA LEU A 34 -0.76 -13.02 -8.47
C LEU A 34 0.22 -13.92 -9.23
N ARG A 35 1.24 -13.34 -9.92
CA ARG A 35 2.31 -14.11 -10.57
C ARG A 35 3.12 -14.94 -9.57
N GLY A 36 3.22 -14.50 -8.33
CA GLY A 36 3.86 -15.22 -7.23
C GLY A 36 3.00 -16.31 -6.59
N GLY A 37 1.81 -16.60 -7.13
CA GLY A 37 0.90 -17.62 -6.60
C GLY A 37 0.06 -17.18 -5.39
N TRP A 38 0.03 -15.87 -5.09
CA TRP A 38 -0.85 -15.33 -4.05
C TRP A 38 -2.29 -15.24 -4.53
N SER A 39 -3.26 -15.61 -3.68
CA SER A 39 -4.64 -15.20 -3.88
C SER A 39 -4.79 -13.74 -3.44
N VAL A 40 -5.38 -12.89 -4.27
CA VAL A 40 -5.43 -11.45 -4.01
C VAL A 40 -6.86 -10.92 -4.05
N VAL A 41 -7.27 -10.25 -2.97
CA VAL A 41 -8.50 -9.45 -2.93
C VAL A 41 -8.14 -8.01 -3.30
N LEU A 42 -8.72 -7.56 -4.40
CA LEU A 42 -8.49 -6.24 -4.98
C LEU A 42 -9.53 -5.26 -4.46
N ALA A 43 -9.12 -4.29 -3.67
CA ALA A 43 -10.01 -3.25 -3.14
C ALA A 43 -9.78 -1.90 -3.83
N GLY A 44 -10.87 -1.23 -4.19
CA GLY A 44 -10.88 0.10 -4.81
C GLY A 44 -12.29 0.50 -5.19
N ARG A 45 -12.51 1.78 -5.48
CA ARG A 45 -13.87 2.31 -5.70
C ARG A 45 -14.49 1.92 -7.04
N ARG A 46 -13.70 1.68 -8.08
CA ARG A 46 -14.17 1.44 -9.46
C ARG A 46 -14.04 -0.04 -9.80
N ALA A 47 -15.17 -0.73 -9.93
CA ALA A 47 -15.21 -2.16 -10.23
C ALA A 47 -14.46 -2.50 -11.53
N GLU A 48 -14.67 -1.72 -12.60
CA GLU A 48 -14.08 -1.98 -13.90
C GLU A 48 -12.55 -2.02 -13.86
N THR A 49 -11.92 -1.09 -13.11
CA THR A 49 -10.46 -1.04 -13.00
C THR A 49 -9.88 -2.17 -12.13
N LEU A 50 -10.67 -2.70 -11.20
CA LEU A 50 -10.31 -3.89 -10.42
C LEU A 50 -10.38 -5.15 -11.29
N GLU A 51 -11.43 -5.29 -12.09
CA GLU A 51 -11.62 -6.41 -13.02
C GLU A 51 -10.54 -6.42 -14.10
N GLU A 52 -10.19 -5.26 -14.69
CA GLU A 52 -9.04 -5.13 -15.60
C GLU A 52 -7.70 -5.57 -14.94
N THR A 53 -7.55 -5.24 -13.67
CA THR A 53 -6.34 -5.65 -12.93
C THR A 53 -6.32 -7.15 -12.70
N ALA A 54 -7.45 -7.73 -12.31
CA ALA A 54 -7.63 -9.15 -12.06
C ALA A 54 -7.49 -9.99 -13.34
N GLY A 55 -8.09 -9.54 -14.45
CA GLY A 55 -8.07 -10.24 -15.74
C GLY A 55 -6.69 -10.31 -16.40
N ALA A 56 -5.74 -9.50 -15.96
CA ALA A 56 -4.37 -9.56 -16.43
C ALA A 56 -3.52 -10.67 -15.75
N ALA A 57 -4.09 -11.45 -14.85
CA ALA A 57 -3.47 -12.65 -14.32
C ALA A 57 -3.54 -13.77 -15.37
N GLY A 58 -2.38 -14.25 -15.82
CA GLY A 58 -2.29 -15.36 -16.79
C GLY A 58 -2.59 -16.73 -16.14
N ALA A 59 -2.65 -17.76 -16.96
CA ALA A 59 -2.76 -19.15 -16.49
C ALA A 59 -1.57 -19.49 -15.54
N GLY A 60 -1.87 -20.16 -14.42
CA GLY A 60 -0.88 -20.50 -13.39
C GLY A 60 -0.62 -19.41 -12.35
N CYS A 61 -1.30 -18.27 -12.42
CA CYS A 61 -1.31 -17.25 -11.38
C CYS A 61 -2.27 -17.63 -10.23
N GLY A 62 -2.13 -16.93 -9.10
CA GLY A 62 -3.08 -17.03 -7.98
C GLY A 62 -4.47 -16.51 -8.35
N GLU A 63 -5.42 -16.72 -7.46
CA GLU A 63 -6.80 -16.31 -7.67
C GLU A 63 -7.02 -14.82 -7.31
N ALA A 64 -7.85 -14.13 -8.07
CA ALA A 64 -8.19 -12.72 -7.87
C ALA A 64 -9.67 -12.56 -7.51
N LEU A 65 -9.97 -11.71 -6.51
CA LEU A 65 -11.32 -11.33 -6.12
C LEU A 65 -11.42 -9.80 -6.09
N ALA A 66 -12.23 -9.23 -7.01
CA ALA A 66 -12.50 -7.79 -7.02
C ALA A 66 -13.61 -7.44 -6.03
N VAL A 67 -13.35 -6.48 -5.13
CA VAL A 67 -14.32 -6.00 -4.14
C VAL A 67 -14.35 -4.47 -4.18
N PRO A 68 -15.38 -3.84 -4.78
CA PRO A 68 -15.55 -2.40 -4.76
C PRO A 68 -15.60 -1.88 -3.30
N THR A 69 -14.69 -0.97 -2.96
CA THR A 69 -14.47 -0.54 -1.58
C THR A 69 -14.03 0.91 -1.54
N ASP A 70 -14.68 1.73 -0.75
CA ASP A 70 -14.16 3.02 -0.29
C ASP A 70 -13.55 2.84 1.10
N VAL A 71 -12.22 2.90 1.20
CA VAL A 71 -11.51 2.68 2.47
C VAL A 71 -11.83 3.71 3.55
N SER A 72 -12.41 4.87 3.18
CA SER A 72 -12.85 5.89 4.14
C SER A 72 -14.17 5.54 4.84
N ARG A 73 -14.86 4.46 4.39
CA ARG A 73 -16.13 4.01 4.94
C ARG A 73 -15.97 2.73 5.76
N PRO A 74 -16.20 2.76 7.09
CA PRO A 74 -16.03 1.56 7.93
C PRO A 74 -16.79 0.33 7.43
N GLY A 75 -18.04 0.50 7.00
CA GLY A 75 -18.86 -0.62 6.51
C GLY A 75 -18.32 -1.27 5.24
N ASP A 76 -17.75 -0.48 4.31
CA ASP A 76 -17.13 -1.01 3.10
C ASP A 76 -15.86 -1.82 3.47
N VAL A 77 -15.08 -1.34 4.44
CA VAL A 77 -13.89 -2.05 4.93
C VAL A 77 -14.29 -3.36 5.62
N GLU A 78 -15.33 -3.36 6.45
CA GLU A 78 -15.85 -4.59 7.08
C GLU A 78 -16.29 -5.60 6.01
N ALA A 79 -17.03 -5.17 4.99
CA ALA A 79 -17.47 -6.03 3.87
C ALA A 79 -16.27 -6.58 3.07
N LEU A 80 -15.24 -5.78 2.83
CA LEU A 80 -14.01 -6.20 2.15
C LEU A 80 -13.34 -7.37 2.87
N PHE A 81 -13.11 -7.23 4.17
CA PHE A 81 -12.41 -8.27 4.93
C PHE A 81 -13.28 -9.50 5.16
N ALA A 82 -14.61 -9.35 5.29
CA ALA A 82 -15.54 -10.47 5.30
C ALA A 82 -15.47 -11.26 3.98
N ALA A 83 -15.54 -10.60 2.83
CA ALA A 83 -15.42 -11.25 1.52
C ALA A 83 -14.07 -11.97 1.34
N ALA A 84 -12.97 -11.41 1.87
CA ALA A 84 -11.66 -12.07 1.84
C ALA A 84 -11.66 -13.36 2.65
N VAL A 85 -12.25 -13.35 3.84
CA VAL A 85 -12.33 -14.52 4.73
C VAL A 85 -13.31 -15.55 4.18
N ASP A 86 -14.47 -15.14 3.72
CA ASP A 86 -15.48 -16.03 3.13
C ASP A 86 -14.94 -16.78 1.91
N ARG A 87 -14.14 -16.10 1.07
CA ARG A 87 -13.59 -16.70 -0.15
C ARG A 87 -12.36 -17.56 0.09
N PHE A 88 -11.45 -17.14 1.00
CA PHE A 88 -10.13 -17.72 1.14
C PHE A 88 -9.82 -18.30 2.52
N GLY A 89 -10.68 -18.05 3.51
CA GLY A 89 -10.57 -18.58 4.87
C GLY A 89 -9.57 -17.88 5.80
N ARG A 90 -8.70 -17.00 5.25
CA ARG A 90 -7.63 -16.36 6.00
C ARG A 90 -7.11 -15.08 5.35
N LEU A 91 -6.22 -14.40 6.04
CA LEU A 91 -5.48 -13.24 5.52
C LEU A 91 -4.01 -13.33 5.94
N ASP A 92 -3.09 -13.35 4.98
CA ASP A 92 -1.65 -13.40 5.24
C ASP A 92 -0.95 -12.05 5.02
N LEU A 93 -1.49 -11.21 4.13
CA LEU A 93 -0.92 -9.91 3.78
C LEU A 93 -2.01 -8.84 3.63
N LEU A 94 -1.79 -7.69 4.23
CA LEU A 94 -2.43 -6.44 3.83
C LEU A 94 -1.37 -5.51 3.20
N PHE A 95 -1.53 -5.16 1.93
CA PHE A 95 -0.84 -4.02 1.32
C PHE A 95 -1.76 -2.79 1.36
N ASN A 96 -1.53 -1.92 2.31
CA ASN A 96 -2.32 -0.75 2.63
C ASN A 96 -1.86 0.42 1.77
N ASN A 97 -2.40 0.50 0.53
CA ASN A 97 -1.87 1.36 -0.53
C ASN A 97 -2.86 2.44 -1.00
N ALA A 98 -4.16 2.31 -0.75
CA ALA A 98 -5.12 3.33 -1.15
C ALA A 98 -4.70 4.72 -0.65
N GLY A 99 -4.72 5.70 -1.54
CA GLY A 99 -4.28 7.05 -1.22
C GLY A 99 -4.52 8.05 -2.34
N THR A 100 -4.52 9.31 -1.97
CA THR A 100 -4.64 10.46 -2.88
C THR A 100 -3.64 11.55 -2.49
N SER A 101 -3.14 12.28 -3.49
CA SER A 101 -2.29 13.46 -3.24
C SER A 101 -3.08 14.68 -2.79
N GLY A 102 -4.40 14.67 -2.97
CA GLY A 102 -5.21 15.88 -2.87
C GLY A 102 -4.90 16.88 -3.99
N PRO A 103 -5.42 18.12 -3.89
CA PRO A 103 -5.10 19.18 -4.81
C PRO A 103 -3.63 19.57 -4.65
N GLY A 104 -2.87 19.50 -5.76
CA GLY A 104 -1.45 19.90 -5.77
C GLY A 104 -1.30 21.39 -6.05
N GLY A 105 -0.26 22.00 -5.45
CA GLY A 105 0.12 23.39 -5.77
C GLY A 105 -0.71 24.47 -5.07
N VAL A 106 -1.63 24.13 -4.20
CA VAL A 106 -2.47 25.09 -3.43
C VAL A 106 -1.68 25.60 -2.23
N PRO A 107 -1.58 26.93 -2.02
CA PRO A 107 -1.05 27.49 -0.78
C PRO A 107 -1.84 27.03 0.46
N VAL A 108 -1.18 26.95 1.62
CA VAL A 108 -1.81 26.39 2.81
C VAL A 108 -3.02 27.19 3.27
N GLU A 109 -2.96 28.51 3.16
CA GLU A 109 -4.03 29.46 3.51
C GLU A 109 -5.25 29.36 2.58
N GLU A 110 -5.09 28.83 1.38
CA GLU A 110 -6.15 28.65 0.37
C GLU A 110 -6.68 27.22 0.31
N LEU A 111 -6.08 26.27 1.06
CA LEU A 111 -6.48 24.86 0.99
C LEU A 111 -7.86 24.68 1.65
N PRO A 112 -8.92 24.29 0.88
CA PRO A 112 -10.23 24.06 1.47
C PRO A 112 -10.17 22.93 2.51
N TYR A 113 -10.86 23.13 3.63
CA TYR A 113 -10.92 22.12 4.70
C TYR A 113 -11.43 20.75 4.20
N GLU A 114 -12.39 20.75 3.28
CA GLU A 114 -12.91 19.51 2.69
C GLU A 114 -11.85 18.76 1.86
N ALA A 115 -10.97 19.47 1.19
CA ALA A 115 -9.85 18.86 0.48
C ALA A 115 -8.81 18.25 1.44
N TRP A 116 -8.51 18.96 2.53
CA TRP A 116 -7.69 18.42 3.62
C TRP A 116 -8.32 17.16 4.19
N ARG A 117 -9.61 17.24 4.59
CA ARG A 117 -10.36 16.12 5.18
C ARG A 117 -10.36 14.90 4.26
N HIS A 118 -10.63 15.10 2.95
CA HIS A 118 -10.62 14.00 1.98
C HIS A 118 -9.28 13.26 1.94
N VAL A 119 -8.15 13.98 2.01
CA VAL A 119 -6.81 13.38 2.04
C VAL A 119 -6.60 12.61 3.35
N VAL A 120 -7.00 13.18 4.49
CA VAL A 120 -6.90 12.52 5.80
C VAL A 120 -7.77 11.26 5.86
N ASP A 121 -9.01 11.36 5.40
CA ASP A 121 -9.96 10.24 5.42
C ASP A 121 -9.47 9.06 4.56
N THR A 122 -8.89 9.35 3.39
CA THR A 122 -8.38 8.28 2.52
C THR A 122 -7.03 7.73 3.01
N ASN A 123 -6.05 8.61 3.23
CA ASN A 123 -4.65 8.20 3.43
C ASN A 123 -4.34 7.72 4.85
N LEU A 124 -5.07 8.24 5.86
CA LEU A 124 -4.80 7.94 7.27
C LEU A 124 -5.94 7.14 7.89
N ASN A 125 -7.18 7.66 7.87
CA ASN A 125 -8.32 6.98 8.46
C ASN A 125 -8.60 5.65 7.74
N GLY A 126 -8.59 5.65 6.41
CA GLY A 126 -8.73 4.43 5.61
C GLY A 126 -7.62 3.42 5.85
N ALA A 127 -6.38 3.89 5.97
CA ALA A 127 -5.25 3.02 6.31
C ALA A 127 -5.40 2.41 7.70
N PHE A 128 -5.87 3.18 8.69
CA PHE A 128 -6.15 2.70 10.04
C PHE A 128 -7.28 1.66 10.03
N LEU A 129 -8.40 1.94 9.37
CA LEU A 129 -9.55 1.02 9.30
C LEU A 129 -9.16 -0.33 8.68
N CYS A 130 -8.44 -0.30 7.56
CA CYS A 130 -7.95 -1.52 6.90
C CYS A 130 -6.95 -2.27 7.79
N ALA A 131 -6.02 -1.55 8.44
CA ALA A 131 -5.07 -2.17 9.36
C ALA A 131 -5.76 -2.80 10.57
N GLN A 132 -6.78 -2.13 11.14
CA GLN A 132 -7.55 -2.64 12.27
C GLN A 132 -8.31 -3.93 11.91
N ALA A 133 -8.96 -3.97 10.74
CA ALA A 133 -9.67 -5.14 10.25
C ALA A 133 -8.71 -6.31 9.98
N ALA A 134 -7.59 -6.04 9.28
CA ALA A 134 -6.54 -7.04 9.04
C ALA A 134 -5.97 -7.58 10.35
N TYR A 135 -5.68 -6.70 11.30
CA TYR A 135 -5.13 -7.07 12.59
C TYR A 135 -6.08 -7.99 13.37
N ARG A 136 -7.40 -7.65 13.39
CA ARG A 136 -8.42 -8.50 14.02
C ARG A 136 -8.45 -9.88 13.41
N GLN A 137 -8.41 -9.98 12.07
CA GLN A 137 -8.39 -11.24 11.36
C GLN A 137 -7.12 -12.03 11.64
N MET A 138 -5.94 -11.42 11.48
CA MET A 138 -4.64 -12.09 11.66
C MET A 138 -4.42 -12.58 13.11
N LYS A 139 -4.99 -11.86 14.08
CA LYS A 139 -4.95 -12.25 15.49
C LYS A 139 -5.86 -13.44 15.79
N GLY A 140 -7.04 -13.54 15.13
CA GLY A 140 -8.06 -14.56 15.43
C GLY A 140 -7.95 -15.84 14.60
N GLN A 141 -7.19 -15.85 13.51
CA GLN A 141 -7.10 -17.00 12.61
C GLN A 141 -6.12 -18.09 13.09
N THR A 142 -6.24 -19.27 12.47
CA THR A 142 -5.31 -20.40 12.70
C THR A 142 -4.71 -20.84 11.37
N PRO A 143 -3.36 -20.89 11.23
CA PRO A 143 -2.38 -20.40 12.19
C PRO A 143 -2.45 -18.88 12.37
N GLN A 144 -2.15 -18.42 13.59
CA GLN A 144 -2.16 -16.99 13.95
C GLN A 144 -1.00 -16.25 13.27
N GLY A 145 -1.23 -14.99 12.91
CA GLY A 145 -0.22 -14.08 12.38
C GLY A 145 -0.49 -13.65 10.94
N GLY A 146 0.36 -12.79 10.44
CA GLY A 146 0.29 -12.19 9.09
C GLY A 146 1.18 -10.97 8.97
N ARG A 147 1.09 -10.28 7.85
CA ARG A 147 1.91 -9.10 7.56
C ARG A 147 1.06 -7.92 7.08
N ILE A 148 1.40 -6.74 7.56
CA ILE A 148 0.83 -5.48 7.09
C ILE A 148 1.98 -4.64 6.52
N ILE A 149 1.85 -4.20 5.27
CA ILE A 149 2.79 -3.29 4.62
C ILE A 149 2.04 -2.01 4.28
N ASN A 150 2.42 -0.92 4.93
CA ASN A 150 1.86 0.40 4.64
C ASN A 150 2.64 1.07 3.50
N ASN A 151 1.92 1.62 2.51
CA ASN A 151 2.51 2.42 1.46
C ASN A 151 2.75 3.85 1.97
N GLY A 152 3.97 4.10 2.42
CA GLY A 152 4.46 5.40 2.83
C GLY A 152 4.77 6.32 1.65
N SER A 153 5.75 7.17 1.84
CA SER A 153 6.30 8.06 0.80
C SER A 153 7.60 8.68 1.32
N VAL A 154 8.50 9.02 0.43
CA VAL A 154 9.63 9.92 0.76
C VAL A 154 9.13 11.26 1.36
N SER A 155 7.89 11.66 1.08
CA SER A 155 7.26 12.82 1.72
C SER A 155 6.95 12.62 3.21
N ALA A 156 7.11 11.40 3.76
CA ALA A 156 7.09 11.16 5.20
C ALA A 156 8.37 11.65 5.90
N HIS A 157 9.38 12.07 5.14
CA HIS A 157 10.68 12.53 5.64
C HIS A 157 11.05 13.92 5.09
N VAL A 158 10.91 14.09 3.75
CA VAL A 158 11.25 15.33 3.06
C VAL A 158 10.05 15.82 2.26
N PRO A 159 9.34 16.84 2.75
CA PRO A 159 8.12 17.34 2.10
C PRO A 159 8.45 18.09 0.79
N ARG A 160 7.43 18.20 -0.08
CA ARG A 160 7.44 19.13 -1.20
C ARG A 160 6.66 20.39 -0.85
N PRO A 161 6.98 21.53 -1.47
CA PRO A 161 6.14 22.73 -1.34
C PRO A 161 4.68 22.44 -1.70
N ARG A 162 3.76 23.06 -0.98
CA ARG A 162 2.30 23.01 -1.23
C ARG A 162 1.71 21.58 -1.23
N SER A 163 2.18 20.73 -0.30
CA SER A 163 1.72 19.35 -0.16
C SER A 163 1.31 19.02 1.29
N VAL A 164 0.84 20.03 2.05
CA VAL A 164 0.64 19.91 3.50
C VAL A 164 -0.24 18.72 3.91
N ALA A 165 -1.38 18.49 3.25
CA ALA A 165 -2.29 17.40 3.60
C ALA A 165 -1.66 16.02 3.36
N TYR A 166 -1.05 15.84 2.18
CA TYR A 166 -0.36 14.61 1.83
C TYR A 166 0.82 14.35 2.76
N THR A 167 1.68 15.35 2.97
CA THR A 167 2.85 15.27 3.85
C THR A 167 2.45 14.91 5.27
N ALA A 168 1.45 15.58 5.85
CA ALA A 168 0.97 15.30 7.18
C ALA A 168 0.47 13.86 7.32
N THR A 169 -0.31 13.36 6.35
CA THR A 169 -0.83 11.99 6.40
C THR A 169 0.28 10.95 6.26
N LYS A 170 1.31 11.20 5.44
CA LYS A 170 2.44 10.27 5.27
C LYS A 170 3.37 10.25 6.49
N HIS A 171 3.54 11.36 7.19
CA HIS A 171 4.23 11.38 8.49
C HIS A 171 3.41 10.62 9.57
N ALA A 172 2.10 10.85 9.62
CA ALA A 172 1.21 10.15 10.57
C ALA A 172 1.20 8.63 10.34
N LEU A 173 1.26 8.19 9.07
CA LEU A 173 1.33 6.77 8.72
C LEU A 173 2.60 6.09 9.27
N THR A 174 3.72 6.82 9.37
CA THR A 174 4.94 6.32 10.02
C THR A 174 4.72 6.04 11.51
N GLY A 175 3.99 6.92 12.21
CA GLY A 175 3.59 6.70 13.60
C GLY A 175 2.67 5.48 13.75
N LEU A 176 1.66 5.39 12.89
CA LEU A 176 0.74 4.23 12.84
C LEU A 176 1.51 2.92 12.62
N THR A 177 2.44 2.88 11.66
CA THR A 177 3.27 1.71 11.38
C THR A 177 4.06 1.26 12.61
N LYS A 178 4.71 2.19 13.31
CA LYS A 178 5.50 1.88 14.51
C LYS A 178 4.64 1.33 15.64
N SER A 179 3.47 1.93 15.89
CA SER A 179 2.54 1.49 16.93
C SER A 179 2.02 0.08 16.65
N LEU A 180 1.49 -0.14 15.42
CA LEU A 180 0.98 -1.46 15.03
C LEU A 180 2.07 -2.55 15.06
N ALA A 181 3.32 -2.21 14.71
CA ALA A 181 4.44 -3.16 14.77
C ALA A 181 4.76 -3.57 16.20
N LEU A 182 4.63 -2.67 17.17
CA LEU A 182 4.82 -2.96 18.58
C LEU A 182 3.70 -3.86 19.10
N ASP A 183 2.45 -3.49 18.84
CA ASP A 183 1.26 -4.21 19.30
C ASP A 183 1.14 -5.60 18.64
N GLY A 184 1.68 -5.79 17.44
CA GLY A 184 1.61 -7.02 16.66
C GLY A 184 2.49 -8.17 17.16
N ARG A 185 3.54 -7.85 17.93
CA ARG A 185 4.54 -8.85 18.37
C ARG A 185 3.96 -10.08 19.06
N PRO A 186 3.03 -9.95 20.03
CA PRO A 186 2.45 -11.12 20.72
C PRO A 186 1.61 -12.02 19.80
N TYR A 187 1.21 -11.52 18.63
CA TYR A 187 0.28 -12.19 17.73
C TYR A 187 0.93 -12.61 16.40
N ARG A 188 2.27 -12.52 16.31
CA ARG A 188 3.01 -12.83 15.09
C ARG A 188 2.55 -11.98 13.88
N ILE A 189 2.16 -10.72 14.13
CA ILE A 189 1.79 -9.77 13.09
C ILE A 189 2.98 -8.86 12.83
N ALA A 190 3.61 -9.03 11.68
CA ALA A 190 4.73 -8.21 11.23
C ALA A 190 4.18 -6.97 10.51
N VAL A 191 4.59 -5.76 10.94
CA VAL A 191 4.14 -4.51 10.32
C VAL A 191 5.34 -3.72 9.84
N GLY A 192 5.32 -3.32 8.56
CA GLY A 192 6.36 -2.51 7.95
C GLY A 192 5.79 -1.42 7.03
N GLN A 193 6.67 -0.58 6.54
CA GLN A 193 6.34 0.52 5.63
C GLN A 193 7.34 0.55 4.48
N ILE A 194 6.82 0.81 3.28
CA ILE A 194 7.64 1.10 2.11
C ILE A 194 7.46 2.57 1.72
N ASP A 195 8.53 3.36 1.79
CA ASP A 195 8.54 4.76 1.38
C ASP A 195 8.97 4.87 -0.09
N ILE A 196 8.05 5.34 -0.93
CA ILE A 196 8.22 5.33 -2.37
C ILE A 196 8.46 6.74 -2.89
N GLY A 197 9.48 6.89 -3.74
CA GLY A 197 9.79 8.13 -4.43
C GLY A 197 9.72 7.97 -5.95
N ASN A 198 8.86 8.78 -6.60
CA ASN A 198 8.77 8.94 -8.05
C ASN A 198 8.63 7.63 -8.86
N ALA A 199 7.78 6.70 -8.42
CA ALA A 199 7.40 5.57 -9.28
C ALA A 199 6.47 6.05 -10.42
N ALA A 200 6.71 5.57 -11.64
CA ALA A 200 5.94 5.95 -12.83
C ALA A 200 4.49 5.44 -12.74
N THR A 201 3.55 6.33 -12.49
CA THR A 201 2.11 6.09 -12.38
C THR A 201 1.36 7.33 -12.88
N GLU A 202 0.05 7.23 -13.09
CA GLU A 202 -0.78 8.39 -13.43
C GLU A 202 -0.62 9.55 -12.41
N MET A 203 -0.51 9.23 -11.11
CA MET A 203 -0.32 10.22 -10.04
C MET A 203 1.00 11.00 -10.19
N THR A 204 2.02 10.39 -10.75
CA THR A 204 3.38 10.94 -10.85
C THR A 204 3.74 11.44 -12.24
N GLU A 205 2.80 11.43 -13.21
CA GLU A 205 3.07 11.89 -14.57
C GLU A 205 3.60 13.34 -14.61
N ARG A 206 3.06 14.20 -13.74
CA ARG A 206 3.55 15.58 -13.58
C ARG A 206 5.03 15.69 -13.18
N MET A 207 5.64 14.64 -12.62
CA MET A 207 7.06 14.65 -12.26
C MET A 207 7.95 14.79 -13.49
N ARG A 208 7.52 14.24 -14.63
CA ARG A 208 8.25 14.31 -15.90
C ARG A 208 8.21 15.68 -16.55
N THR A 209 7.13 16.44 -16.30
CA THR A 209 6.91 17.77 -16.90
C THR A 209 7.40 18.91 -16.02
N GLY A 210 7.43 18.72 -14.70
CA GLY A 210 7.94 19.67 -13.72
C GLY A 210 7.08 19.76 -12.47
N VAL A 211 7.74 19.83 -11.34
CA VAL A 211 7.14 20.00 -10.02
C VAL A 211 7.89 21.06 -9.21
N PRO A 212 7.21 21.72 -8.26
CA PRO A 212 7.85 22.71 -7.40
C PRO A 212 9.02 22.11 -6.60
N GLN A 213 10.16 22.77 -6.67
CA GLN A 213 11.36 22.48 -5.91
C GLN A 213 11.44 23.36 -4.66
N ALA A 214 12.31 22.97 -3.69
CA ALA A 214 12.47 23.73 -2.44
C ALA A 214 12.95 25.18 -2.66
N ASN A 215 13.71 25.43 -3.71
CA ASN A 215 14.20 26.77 -4.11
C ASN A 215 13.13 27.60 -4.85
N GLY A 216 11.91 27.09 -5.06
CA GLY A 216 10.82 27.76 -5.76
C GLY A 216 10.78 27.56 -7.28
N GLU A 217 11.79 26.90 -7.86
CA GLU A 217 11.79 26.57 -9.29
C GLU A 217 10.81 25.44 -9.61
N ILE A 218 10.39 25.35 -10.88
CA ILE A 218 9.67 24.20 -11.42
C ILE A 218 10.66 23.39 -12.24
N ALA A 219 10.92 22.14 -11.84
CA ALA A 219 11.85 21.28 -12.55
C ALA A 219 11.30 19.84 -12.68
N PRO A 220 11.60 19.16 -13.81
CA PRO A 220 11.28 17.75 -13.97
C PRO A 220 12.14 16.90 -13.04
N GLU A 221 11.57 15.78 -12.59
CA GLU A 221 12.27 14.83 -11.76
C GLU A 221 12.27 13.43 -12.41
N PRO A 222 13.37 12.69 -12.28
CA PRO A 222 13.42 11.30 -12.71
C PRO A 222 12.33 10.45 -12.05
N VAL A 223 11.82 9.48 -12.81
CA VAL A 223 10.88 8.46 -12.34
C VAL A 223 11.47 7.07 -12.57
N MET A 224 11.09 6.10 -11.74
CA MET A 224 11.45 4.70 -11.90
C MET A 224 10.25 3.86 -12.35
N ASP A 225 10.50 2.72 -12.95
CA ASP A 225 9.45 1.75 -13.27
C ASP A 225 8.78 1.23 -11.98
N VAL A 226 7.46 1.25 -11.97
CA VAL A 226 6.63 0.78 -10.84
C VAL A 226 6.86 -0.71 -10.52
N ALA A 227 7.36 -1.48 -11.46
CA ALA A 227 7.71 -2.89 -11.27
C ALA A 227 8.77 -3.10 -10.18
N TYR A 228 9.68 -2.12 -9.96
CA TYR A 228 10.65 -2.21 -8.86
C TYR A 228 9.98 -2.15 -7.50
N VAL A 229 8.97 -1.29 -7.36
CA VAL A 229 8.15 -1.21 -6.14
C VAL A 229 7.40 -2.53 -5.92
N ALA A 230 6.76 -3.05 -6.97
CA ALA A 230 5.98 -4.28 -6.88
C ALA A 230 6.83 -5.47 -6.43
N ARG A 231 8.03 -5.64 -6.99
CA ARG A 231 8.99 -6.68 -6.59
C ARG A 231 9.48 -6.51 -5.15
N THR A 232 9.70 -5.27 -4.72
CA THR A 232 10.10 -5.00 -3.32
C THR A 232 8.98 -5.38 -2.35
N VAL A 233 7.72 -4.99 -2.64
CA VAL A 233 6.57 -5.37 -1.80
C VAL A 233 6.41 -6.89 -1.74
N ARG A 234 6.54 -7.59 -2.88
CA ARG A 234 6.51 -9.05 -2.90
C ARG A 234 7.62 -9.66 -2.06
N HIS A 235 8.86 -9.18 -2.19
CA HIS A 235 9.97 -9.63 -1.34
C HIS A 235 9.65 -9.44 0.16
N MET A 236 9.16 -8.27 0.55
CA MET A 236 8.74 -8.02 1.93
C MET A 236 7.63 -8.99 2.37
N ALA A 237 6.67 -9.30 1.49
CA ALA A 237 5.54 -10.18 1.77
C ALA A 237 5.96 -11.66 1.97
N GLU A 238 6.96 -12.12 1.25
CA GLU A 238 7.44 -13.51 1.25
C GLU A 238 8.44 -13.83 2.36
N LEU A 239 8.91 -12.84 3.13
CA LEU A 239 9.75 -13.08 4.29
C LEU A 239 8.97 -13.88 5.37
N PRO A 240 9.63 -14.79 6.09
CA PRO A 240 9.02 -15.46 7.24
C PRO A 240 8.63 -14.44 8.31
N LEU A 241 7.62 -14.75 9.13
CA LEU A 241 7.06 -13.78 10.10
C LEU A 241 8.02 -13.41 11.25
N GLU A 242 9.08 -14.17 11.45
CA GLU A 242 10.17 -13.81 12.37
C GLU A 242 11.10 -12.73 11.82
N ALA A 243 11.07 -12.48 10.50
CA ALA A 243 11.84 -11.41 9.85
C ALA A 243 10.91 -10.33 9.30
N ASN A 244 11.24 -9.08 9.57
CA ASN A 244 10.45 -7.94 9.10
C ASN A 244 11.33 -6.84 8.51
N VAL A 245 10.99 -6.38 7.32
CA VAL A 245 11.49 -5.09 6.80
C VAL A 245 10.63 -4.00 7.41
N GLN A 246 11.13 -3.39 8.49
CA GLN A 246 10.38 -2.38 9.25
C GLN A 246 10.16 -1.11 8.42
N PHE A 247 11.20 -0.63 7.73
CA PHE A 247 11.15 0.49 6.79
C PHE A 247 12.04 0.19 5.58
N ALA A 248 11.51 0.44 4.39
CA ALA A 248 12.25 0.40 3.15
C ALA A 248 12.01 1.69 2.36
N THR A 249 13.05 2.26 1.75
CA THR A 249 12.92 3.39 0.83
C THR A 249 13.29 2.93 -0.56
N VAL A 250 12.37 3.10 -1.52
CA VAL A 250 12.56 2.76 -2.94
C VAL A 250 12.26 4.00 -3.77
N LEU A 251 13.26 4.51 -4.49
CA LEU A 251 13.14 5.77 -5.21
C LEU A 251 13.93 5.74 -6.52
N ALA A 252 13.58 6.64 -7.45
CA ALA A 252 14.38 6.84 -8.65
C ALA A 252 15.76 7.40 -8.26
N THR A 253 16.84 6.73 -8.68
CA THR A 253 18.22 7.06 -8.24
C THR A 253 18.57 8.53 -8.44
N GLY A 254 18.12 9.14 -9.54
CA GLY A 254 18.43 10.53 -9.86
C GLY A 254 17.44 11.56 -9.28
N MET A 255 16.43 11.15 -8.49
CA MET A 255 15.50 12.13 -7.93
C MET A 255 16.15 12.91 -6.77
N PRO A 256 15.83 14.21 -6.59
CA PRO A 256 16.36 15.02 -5.50
C PRO A 256 15.68 14.62 -4.17
N TYR A 257 16.38 13.78 -3.40
CA TYR A 257 15.96 13.33 -2.07
C TYR A 257 17.06 13.55 -1.04
N VAL A 258 18.20 12.85 -1.17
CA VAL A 258 19.39 13.11 -0.38
C VAL A 258 20.12 14.31 -1.00
N GLY A 259 20.59 15.25 -0.17
CA GLY A 259 21.22 16.49 -0.65
C GLY A 259 20.25 17.55 -1.14
N ARG A 260 18.97 17.40 -0.89
CA ARG A 260 17.97 18.45 -1.07
C ARG A 260 18.16 19.46 0.07
N GLY A 261 18.71 20.60 -0.24
CA GLY A 261 18.98 21.70 0.70
C GLY A 261 18.88 23.03 0.00
#